data_ea98dc8ce9838f05798727a805c843b4
#
_entry.id   ea98dc8ce9838f05798727a805c843b4
#
_cell.length_a   1.000
_cell.length_b   1.000
_cell.length_c   1.000
_cell.angle_alpha   90.00
_cell.angle_beta   90.00
_cell.angle_gamma   90.00
#
_symmetry.space_group_name_H-M   'P 1'
#
loop_
_entity.id
_entity.type
_entity.pdbx_description
1 polymer ?
#
loop_
_entity_poly.entity_id
_entity_poly.type
_entity_poly.pdbx_seq_one_letter_code
_entity_poly.pdbx_strand_id
1 'polypeptide(L)'
;MIAAFFREIAVAIQAIWNDKGARSTMLGATLFFAVFFPQPYLSEVVRDMPVAVIDQDGSTLSRELIRRIDAADAVAVTRYAADMPSARKLFLKRQIHGIIVVPPQFERDLLAGRAAPIVAFSDGGYFLLNSVMSSALSNAARSLGAEVQVGRLTASGIDMAQAMAIVEPLRVTTVPLFNPTGGYASFVLPAVFVLILQQTLLMGIGNLKAGRPSAGGLSPFADAIVYVALYSLWAGVVLVLLPWVYRLPRIGDVAIMYAVAVPFLAAVTAMGFAVARLIPSKEGVIFFLVVLGMPLFFLSGVSWPAEAMPQVLRTVAFAIPSTTAVPALVRVNQMGADLRSVETTIFIQLALCLAYSMLAVAAERWKKKPSA
;
A
#
# COMPACT_ATOMS: atom_id res chain seq x y z
N MET A 1 -29.47 -34.71 10.94
CA MET A 1 -28.15 -34.07 10.87
C MET A 1 -28.20 -32.80 10.00
N ILE A 2 -28.67 -32.85 8.76
CA ILE A 2 -28.73 -31.70 7.83
C ILE A 2 -29.59 -30.56 8.39
N ALA A 3 -30.82 -30.82 8.88
CA ALA A 3 -31.69 -29.79 9.44
C ALA A 3 -31.09 -29.12 10.71
N ALA A 4 -30.38 -29.88 11.54
CA ALA A 4 -29.67 -29.35 12.70
C ALA A 4 -28.53 -28.41 12.28
N PHE A 5 -27.79 -28.72 11.21
CA PHE A 5 -26.74 -27.91 10.69
C PHE A 5 -27.23 -26.54 10.13
N PHE A 6 -28.32 -26.56 9.34
CA PHE A 6 -28.97 -25.34 8.84
C PHE A 6 -29.49 -24.45 9.99
N ARG A 7 -29.97 -25.07 11.07
CA ARG A 7 -30.39 -24.35 12.25
C ARG A 7 -29.20 -23.63 12.92
N GLU A 8 -28.03 -24.30 13.05
CA GLU A 8 -26.82 -23.66 13.60
C GLU A 8 -26.33 -22.51 12.71
N ILE A 9 -26.41 -22.62 11.38
CA ILE A 9 -26.12 -21.52 10.46
C ILE A 9 -27.05 -20.33 10.72
N ALA A 10 -28.35 -20.57 10.86
CA ALA A 10 -29.30 -19.50 11.13
C ALA A 10 -29.03 -18.83 12.49
N VAL A 11 -28.65 -19.60 13.51
CA VAL A 11 -28.25 -19.07 14.82
C VAL A 11 -26.99 -18.22 14.71
N ALA A 12 -25.99 -18.64 13.94
CA ALA A 12 -24.77 -17.87 13.72
C ALA A 12 -25.04 -16.53 13.01
N ILE A 13 -25.90 -16.51 12.01
CA ILE A 13 -26.33 -15.29 11.32
C ILE A 13 -27.07 -14.36 12.29
N GLN A 14 -28.02 -14.88 13.06
CA GLN A 14 -28.75 -14.09 14.07
C GLN A 14 -27.83 -13.55 15.15
N ALA A 15 -26.79 -14.30 15.56
CA ALA A 15 -25.80 -13.82 16.53
C ALA A 15 -25.06 -12.57 16.03
N ILE A 16 -24.65 -12.52 14.75
CA ILE A 16 -24.03 -11.33 14.16
C ILE A 16 -25.00 -10.15 14.17
N TRP A 17 -26.27 -10.41 13.81
CA TRP A 17 -27.27 -9.32 13.71
C TRP A 17 -27.67 -8.76 15.06
N ASN A 18 -27.80 -9.60 16.08
CA ASN A 18 -28.25 -9.21 17.41
C ASN A 18 -27.15 -8.59 18.28
N ASP A 19 -25.86 -8.93 18.05
CA ASP A 19 -24.75 -8.36 18.79
C ASP A 19 -24.32 -7.02 18.14
N LYS A 20 -24.57 -5.89 18.83
CA LYS A 20 -24.24 -4.55 18.32
C LYS A 20 -22.77 -4.39 17.96
N GLY A 21 -21.85 -4.97 18.76
CA GLY A 21 -20.42 -4.91 18.52
C GLY A 21 -20.02 -5.67 17.25
N ALA A 22 -20.51 -6.90 17.10
CA ALA A 22 -20.23 -7.71 15.93
C ALA A 22 -20.82 -7.09 14.64
N ARG A 23 -22.06 -6.63 14.69
CA ARG A 23 -22.71 -5.96 13.56
C ARG A 23 -21.98 -4.69 13.17
N SER A 24 -21.61 -3.85 14.16
CA SER A 24 -20.86 -2.64 13.90
C SER A 24 -19.48 -2.91 13.29
N THR A 25 -18.76 -3.94 13.73
CA THR A 25 -17.43 -4.26 13.22
C THR A 25 -17.48 -5.02 11.89
N MET A 26 -18.28 -6.08 11.79
CA MET A 26 -18.29 -6.96 10.60
C MET A 26 -19.00 -6.34 9.40
N LEU A 27 -19.95 -5.43 9.61
CA LEU A 27 -20.68 -4.75 8.54
C LEU A 27 -20.31 -3.28 8.46
N GLY A 28 -20.54 -2.52 9.54
CA GLY A 28 -20.37 -1.07 9.54
C GLY A 28 -18.93 -0.63 9.37
N ALA A 29 -18.01 -1.15 10.18
CA ALA A 29 -16.60 -0.76 10.11
C ALA A 29 -15.94 -1.29 8.83
N THR A 30 -16.27 -2.50 8.39
CA THR A 30 -15.77 -3.03 7.11
C THR A 30 -16.15 -2.11 5.95
N LEU A 31 -17.43 -1.72 5.83
CA LEU A 31 -17.87 -0.79 4.81
C LEU A 31 -17.23 0.59 4.96
N PHE A 32 -17.22 1.12 6.18
CA PHE A 32 -16.65 2.44 6.47
C PHE A 32 -15.19 2.53 6.05
N PHE A 33 -14.35 1.59 6.52
CA PHE A 33 -12.94 1.62 6.19
C PHE A 33 -12.66 1.32 4.71
N ALA A 34 -13.43 0.43 4.08
CA ALA A 34 -13.32 0.13 2.67
C ALA A 34 -13.59 1.36 1.78
N VAL A 35 -14.53 2.22 2.17
CA VAL A 35 -14.87 3.45 1.43
C VAL A 35 -14.02 4.64 1.88
N PHE A 36 -13.77 4.81 3.18
CA PHE A 36 -13.06 5.95 3.73
C PHE A 36 -11.55 5.92 3.45
N PHE A 37 -10.92 4.75 3.58
CA PHE A 37 -9.47 4.64 3.47
C PHE A 37 -8.90 5.05 2.10
N PRO A 38 -9.57 4.77 0.96
CA PRO A 38 -9.11 5.24 -0.34
C PRO A 38 -9.15 6.76 -0.54
N GLN A 39 -10.01 7.50 0.18
CA GLN A 39 -10.27 8.91 -0.11
C GLN A 39 -9.03 9.80 -0.15
N PRO A 40 -8.07 9.72 0.79
CA PRO A 40 -6.85 10.54 0.74
C PRO A 40 -5.95 10.26 -0.47
N TYR A 41 -6.11 9.09 -1.11
CA TYR A 41 -5.24 8.61 -2.18
C TYR A 41 -5.86 8.69 -3.58
N LEU A 42 -7.07 9.25 -3.72
CA LEU A 42 -7.78 9.31 -5.00
C LEU A 42 -7.02 10.08 -6.09
N SER A 43 -6.16 11.02 -5.70
CA SER A 43 -5.31 11.76 -6.65
C SER A 43 -4.20 10.89 -7.25
N GLU A 44 -3.95 9.67 -6.74
CA GLU A 44 -2.95 8.70 -7.18
C GLU A 44 -1.51 9.22 -7.13
N VAL A 45 -1.24 10.37 -7.76
CA VAL A 45 0.09 10.99 -7.88
C VAL A 45 0.07 12.41 -7.31
N VAL A 46 1.21 12.86 -6.83
CA VAL A 46 1.40 14.26 -6.44
C VAL A 46 1.42 15.11 -7.70
N ARG A 47 0.59 16.15 -7.73
CA ARG A 47 0.53 17.14 -8.82
C ARG A 47 0.72 18.53 -8.26
N ASP A 48 1.25 19.42 -9.10
CA ASP A 48 1.38 20.85 -8.79
C ASP A 48 2.03 21.13 -7.42
N MET A 49 3.06 20.34 -7.06
CA MET A 49 3.78 20.56 -5.80
C MET A 49 4.43 21.93 -5.81
N PRO A 50 4.07 22.87 -4.92
CA PRO A 50 4.58 24.23 -4.95
C PRO A 50 6.06 24.27 -4.56
N VAL A 51 6.88 24.86 -5.43
CA VAL A 51 8.30 25.12 -5.20
C VAL A 51 8.65 26.58 -5.41
N ALA A 52 9.77 27.01 -4.80
CA ALA A 52 10.39 28.30 -5.07
C ALA A 52 11.66 28.13 -5.89
N VAL A 53 11.92 29.10 -6.77
CA VAL A 53 13.16 29.18 -7.54
C VAL A 53 13.95 30.39 -7.10
N ILE A 54 15.26 30.19 -6.93
CA ILE A 54 16.27 31.25 -6.75
C ILE A 54 17.12 31.23 -8.02
N ASP A 55 16.79 32.09 -8.98
CA ASP A 55 17.53 32.22 -10.22
C ASP A 55 18.58 33.33 -10.07
N GLN A 56 19.85 32.94 -9.90
CA GLN A 56 20.98 33.85 -9.75
C GLN A 56 21.63 34.18 -11.10
N ASP A 57 21.23 33.49 -12.18
CA ASP A 57 21.77 33.70 -13.52
C ASP A 57 20.91 34.65 -14.37
N GLY A 58 19.59 34.49 -14.27
CA GLY A 58 18.62 35.32 -15.01
C GLY A 58 18.73 35.22 -16.52
N SER A 59 19.40 34.19 -17.03
CA SER A 59 19.69 33.99 -18.47
C SER A 59 18.51 33.38 -19.22
N THR A 60 18.68 33.21 -20.54
CA THR A 60 17.69 32.53 -21.38
C THR A 60 17.58 31.04 -21.03
N LEU A 61 18.72 30.37 -20.79
CA LEU A 61 18.74 28.95 -20.47
C LEU A 61 18.28 28.69 -19.03
N SER A 62 18.51 29.60 -18.06
CA SER A 62 17.96 29.46 -16.73
C SER A 62 16.43 29.52 -16.73
N ARG A 63 15.85 30.48 -17.47
CA ARG A 63 14.38 30.56 -17.65
C ARG A 63 13.81 29.35 -18.36
N GLU A 64 14.51 28.80 -19.36
CA GLU A 64 14.09 27.61 -20.09
C GLU A 64 14.10 26.39 -19.17
N LEU A 65 15.12 26.21 -18.34
CA LEU A 65 15.16 25.16 -17.33
C LEU A 65 13.97 25.25 -16.37
N ILE A 66 13.72 26.46 -15.84
CA ILE A 66 12.62 26.71 -14.90
C ILE A 66 11.28 26.39 -15.59
N ARG A 67 11.09 26.78 -16.84
CA ARG A 67 9.88 26.48 -17.63
C ARG A 67 9.68 24.97 -17.80
N ARG A 68 10.77 24.21 -18.05
CA ARG A 68 10.69 22.73 -18.18
C ARG A 68 10.36 22.07 -16.85
N ILE A 69 10.84 22.60 -15.74
CA ILE A 69 10.48 22.10 -14.40
C ILE A 69 9.00 22.39 -14.10
N ASP A 70 8.53 23.59 -14.41
CA ASP A 70 7.15 24.00 -14.22
C ASP A 70 6.17 23.26 -15.15
N ALA A 71 6.63 22.83 -16.32
CA ALA A 71 5.85 22.02 -17.26
C ALA A 71 5.71 20.54 -16.84
N ALA A 72 6.40 20.12 -15.79
CA ALA A 72 6.24 18.78 -15.24
C ALA A 72 4.99 18.73 -14.34
N ASP A 73 4.05 17.82 -14.64
CA ASP A 73 2.76 17.68 -13.91
C ASP A 73 2.91 17.62 -12.38
N ALA A 74 4.07 17.23 -11.91
CA ALA A 74 4.30 16.95 -10.49
C ALA A 74 4.76 18.17 -9.68
N VAL A 75 5.29 19.21 -10.32
CA VAL A 75 5.90 20.37 -9.67
C VAL A 75 5.35 21.67 -10.27
N ALA A 76 5.00 22.63 -9.45
CA ALA A 76 4.60 23.97 -9.87
C ALA A 76 5.56 25.02 -9.30
N VAL A 77 6.15 25.85 -10.14
CA VAL A 77 6.97 27.00 -9.75
C VAL A 77 6.06 28.15 -9.33
N THR A 78 5.71 28.21 -8.04
CA THR A 78 4.74 29.18 -7.54
C THR A 78 5.37 30.46 -7.00
N ARG A 79 6.67 30.46 -6.73
CA ARG A 79 7.39 31.60 -6.14
C ARG A 79 8.80 31.75 -6.72
N TYR A 80 9.20 32.99 -6.89
CA TYR A 80 10.58 33.38 -7.11
C TYR A 80 11.08 34.05 -5.84
N ALA A 81 12.19 33.57 -5.29
CA ALA A 81 12.84 34.14 -4.10
C ALA A 81 14.16 34.80 -4.48
N ALA A 82 14.44 35.95 -3.87
CA ALA A 82 15.69 36.67 -4.14
C ALA A 82 16.91 35.97 -3.54
N ASP A 83 16.72 35.28 -2.42
CA ASP A 83 17.78 34.63 -1.66
C ASP A 83 17.29 33.40 -0.88
N MET A 84 18.23 32.64 -0.35
CA MET A 84 17.96 31.45 0.44
C MET A 84 17.20 31.76 1.75
N PRO A 85 17.51 32.81 2.52
CA PRO A 85 16.72 33.17 3.70
C PRO A 85 15.24 33.42 3.42
N SER A 86 14.93 34.08 2.32
CA SER A 86 13.54 34.34 1.88
C SER A 86 12.82 33.04 1.48
N ALA A 87 13.46 32.21 0.66
CA ALA A 87 12.94 30.90 0.28
C ALA A 87 12.72 29.99 1.49
N ARG A 88 13.68 29.97 2.44
CA ARG A 88 13.57 29.20 3.69
C ARG A 88 12.37 29.63 4.54
N LYS A 89 12.05 30.92 4.61
CA LYS A 89 10.85 31.41 5.30
C LYS A 89 9.56 30.85 4.69
N LEU A 90 9.48 30.77 3.35
CA LEU A 90 8.35 30.19 2.65
C LEU A 90 8.25 28.68 2.95
N PHE A 91 9.38 27.97 2.93
CA PHE A 91 9.47 26.56 3.23
C PHE A 91 9.02 26.23 4.67
N LEU A 92 9.51 26.98 5.66
CA LEU A 92 9.13 26.81 7.07
C LEU A 92 7.64 27.12 7.30
N LYS A 93 7.03 28.03 6.52
CA LYS A 93 5.60 28.33 6.54
C LYS A 93 4.78 27.30 5.77
N ARG A 94 5.39 26.25 5.20
CA ARG A 94 4.75 25.23 4.36
C ARG A 94 4.00 25.81 3.14
N GLN A 95 4.44 26.96 2.64
CA GLN A 95 3.91 27.56 1.42
C GLN A 95 4.59 26.97 0.16
N ILE A 96 5.73 26.35 0.33
CA ILE A 96 6.45 25.57 -0.68
C ILE A 96 7.01 24.29 -0.04
N HIS A 97 7.26 23.27 -0.87
CA HIS A 97 7.84 21.99 -0.46
C HIS A 97 9.22 21.73 -1.07
N GLY A 98 9.72 22.68 -1.87
CA GLY A 98 11.05 22.59 -2.44
C GLY A 98 11.61 23.96 -2.83
N ILE A 99 12.93 24.04 -2.92
CA ILE A 99 13.68 25.22 -3.36
C ILE A 99 14.68 24.77 -4.43
N ILE A 100 14.66 25.41 -5.58
CA ILE A 100 15.59 25.15 -6.68
C ILE A 100 16.49 26.38 -6.82
N VAL A 101 17.81 26.16 -6.87
CA VAL A 101 18.80 27.22 -7.01
C VAL A 101 19.53 27.03 -8.35
N VAL A 102 19.39 27.99 -9.23
CA VAL A 102 20.20 28.11 -10.45
C VAL A 102 21.37 29.05 -10.13
N PRO A 103 22.62 28.58 -10.17
CA PRO A 103 23.78 29.40 -9.78
C PRO A 103 24.11 30.47 -10.83
N PRO A 104 24.89 31.49 -10.48
CA PRO A 104 25.37 32.48 -11.45
C PRO A 104 26.28 31.83 -12.49
N GLN A 105 26.25 32.36 -13.70
CA GLN A 105 27.02 31.87 -14.86
C GLN A 105 26.55 30.48 -15.39
N PHE A 106 25.34 30.05 -15.04
CA PHE A 106 24.76 28.78 -15.48
C PHE A 106 24.78 28.64 -17.02
N GLU A 107 24.24 29.62 -17.76
CA GLU A 107 24.21 29.58 -19.21
C GLU A 107 25.62 29.60 -19.82
N ARG A 108 26.49 30.47 -19.34
CA ARG A 108 27.87 30.57 -19.84
C ARG A 108 28.62 29.25 -19.70
N ASP A 109 28.48 28.58 -18.53
CA ASP A 109 29.18 27.35 -18.28
C ASP A 109 28.60 26.18 -19.07
N LEU A 110 27.28 26.12 -19.21
CA LEU A 110 26.60 25.12 -20.03
C LEU A 110 26.97 25.25 -21.52
N LEU A 111 26.94 26.47 -22.08
CA LEU A 111 27.33 26.73 -23.48
C LEU A 111 28.82 26.49 -23.72
N ALA A 112 29.67 26.71 -22.73
CA ALA A 112 31.12 26.41 -22.80
C ALA A 112 31.42 24.91 -22.63
N GLY A 113 30.43 24.06 -22.36
CA GLY A 113 30.62 22.63 -22.10
C GLY A 113 31.23 22.33 -20.75
N ARG A 114 31.11 23.23 -19.83
CA ARG A 114 31.48 23.02 -18.42
C ARG A 114 30.30 22.54 -17.61
N ALA A 115 30.58 21.91 -16.46
CA ALA A 115 29.53 21.52 -15.54
C ALA A 115 28.80 22.74 -14.96
N ALA A 116 27.49 22.78 -15.08
CA ALA A 116 26.62 23.81 -14.52
C ALA A 116 25.74 23.16 -13.42
N PRO A 117 26.20 23.10 -12.17
CA PRO A 117 25.49 22.41 -11.10
C PRO A 117 24.21 23.14 -10.71
N ILE A 118 23.10 22.42 -10.59
CA ILE A 118 21.84 22.94 -10.07
C ILE A 118 21.62 22.28 -8.70
N VAL A 119 21.18 23.05 -7.72
CA VAL A 119 20.94 22.54 -6.37
C VAL A 119 19.45 22.58 -6.07
N ALA A 120 18.93 21.47 -5.56
CA ALA A 120 17.56 21.38 -5.07
C ALA A 120 17.54 21.02 -3.59
N PHE A 121 16.69 21.71 -2.85
CA PHE A 121 16.37 21.41 -1.45
C PHE A 121 14.90 20.99 -1.39
N SER A 122 14.63 19.77 -0.96
CA SER A 122 13.30 19.24 -0.81
C SER A 122 13.01 18.83 0.62
N ASP A 123 11.73 18.67 0.97
CA ASP A 123 11.32 18.19 2.28
C ASP A 123 11.61 16.69 2.42
N GLY A 124 12.76 16.34 3.00
CA GLY A 124 13.15 14.95 3.24
C GLY A 124 12.27 14.21 4.26
N GLY A 125 11.43 14.92 5.01
CA GLY A 125 10.42 14.33 5.89
C GLY A 125 9.26 13.68 5.12
N TYR A 126 9.10 14.04 3.85
CA TYR A 126 8.09 13.48 2.95
C TYR A 126 8.74 12.79 1.76
N PHE A 127 9.00 11.49 1.91
CA PHE A 127 9.70 10.68 0.90
C PHE A 127 9.12 10.85 -0.52
N LEU A 128 7.78 10.88 -0.64
CA LEU A 128 7.10 11.02 -1.92
C LEU A 128 7.40 12.38 -2.57
N LEU A 129 7.34 13.48 -1.83
CA LEU A 129 7.61 14.83 -2.34
C LEU A 129 9.06 14.97 -2.79
N ASN A 130 10.00 14.41 -2.00
CA ASN A 130 11.42 14.40 -2.36
C ASN A 130 11.69 13.63 -3.66
N SER A 131 11.09 12.45 -3.81
CA SER A 131 11.24 11.61 -5.01
C SER A 131 10.71 12.31 -6.26
N VAL A 132 9.52 12.91 -6.16
CA VAL A 132 8.86 13.63 -7.27
C VAL A 132 9.69 14.82 -7.72
N MET A 133 10.16 15.65 -6.78
CA MET A 133 10.99 16.81 -7.09
C MET A 133 12.32 16.42 -7.75
N SER A 134 13.00 15.41 -7.19
CA SER A 134 14.27 14.93 -7.74
C SER A 134 14.11 14.40 -9.17
N SER A 135 13.01 13.69 -9.44
CA SER A 135 12.71 13.18 -10.78
C SER A 135 12.41 14.29 -11.78
N ALA A 136 11.57 15.28 -11.41
CA ALA A 136 11.22 16.40 -12.28
C ALA A 136 12.46 17.22 -12.62
N LEU A 137 13.28 17.57 -11.62
CA LEU A 137 14.52 18.32 -11.83
C LEU A 137 15.52 17.55 -12.70
N SER A 138 15.74 16.27 -12.42
CA SER A 138 16.68 15.44 -13.18
C SER A 138 16.27 15.29 -14.64
N ASN A 139 14.97 15.16 -14.91
CA ASN A 139 14.45 15.05 -16.27
C ASN A 139 14.59 16.38 -17.02
N ALA A 140 14.24 17.50 -16.40
CA ALA A 140 14.39 18.83 -17.01
C ALA A 140 15.87 19.17 -17.27
N ALA A 141 16.74 18.91 -16.30
CA ALA A 141 18.18 19.17 -16.43
C ALA A 141 18.83 18.31 -17.53
N ARG A 142 18.52 17.01 -17.58
CA ARG A 142 19.02 16.11 -18.65
C ARG A 142 18.52 16.54 -20.04
N SER A 143 17.25 16.84 -20.16
CA SER A 143 16.65 17.26 -21.43
C SER A 143 17.29 18.55 -21.97
N LEU A 144 17.44 19.58 -21.11
CA LEU A 144 18.07 20.83 -21.48
C LEU A 144 19.58 20.64 -21.80
N GLY A 145 20.28 19.89 -20.94
CA GLY A 145 21.71 19.59 -21.14
C GLY A 145 21.98 18.85 -22.44
N ALA A 146 21.17 17.85 -22.77
CA ALA A 146 21.27 17.11 -24.01
C ALA A 146 21.05 18.00 -25.23
N GLU A 147 20.01 18.84 -25.20
CA GLU A 147 19.72 19.80 -26.32
C GLU A 147 20.86 20.77 -26.56
N VAL A 148 21.38 21.40 -25.51
CA VAL A 148 22.51 22.32 -25.61
C VAL A 148 23.76 21.61 -26.15
N GLN A 149 24.03 20.39 -25.67
CA GLN A 149 25.19 19.63 -26.11
C GLN A 149 25.10 19.18 -27.56
N VAL A 150 23.92 18.73 -28.02
CA VAL A 150 23.65 18.42 -29.44
C VAL A 150 23.82 19.66 -30.30
N GLY A 151 23.26 20.82 -29.89
CA GLY A 151 23.41 22.08 -30.58
C GLY A 151 24.88 22.50 -30.75
N ARG A 152 25.71 22.31 -29.72
CA ARG A 152 27.16 22.59 -29.79
C ARG A 152 27.89 21.68 -30.77
N LEU A 153 27.59 20.36 -30.75
CA LEU A 153 28.20 19.39 -31.65
C LEU A 153 27.81 19.66 -33.11
N THR A 154 26.55 19.97 -33.36
CA THR A 154 26.09 20.32 -34.70
C THR A 154 26.69 21.63 -35.20
N ALA A 155 26.85 22.63 -34.34
CA ALA A 155 27.53 23.87 -34.66
C ALA A 155 29.04 23.66 -34.98
N SER A 156 29.64 22.58 -34.46
CA SER A 156 31.01 22.18 -34.81
C SER A 156 31.11 21.30 -36.09
N GLY A 157 29.99 21.10 -36.80
CA GLY A 157 29.98 20.38 -38.07
C GLY A 157 29.67 18.87 -37.95
N ILE A 158 29.33 18.38 -36.77
CA ILE A 158 28.90 16.99 -36.55
C ILE A 158 27.45 16.83 -36.98
N ASP A 159 27.15 15.77 -37.73
CA ASP A 159 25.78 15.48 -38.15
C ASP A 159 24.85 15.27 -36.92
N MET A 160 23.58 15.69 -37.06
CA MET A 160 22.58 15.65 -35.99
C MET A 160 22.42 14.23 -35.39
N ALA A 161 22.35 13.19 -36.23
CA ALA A 161 22.19 11.82 -35.79
C ALA A 161 23.40 11.33 -35.00
N GLN A 162 24.61 11.69 -35.45
CA GLN A 162 25.84 11.40 -34.77
C GLN A 162 25.98 12.17 -33.45
N ALA A 163 25.59 13.47 -33.46
CA ALA A 163 25.58 14.28 -32.24
C ALA A 163 24.63 13.70 -31.19
N MET A 164 23.43 13.28 -31.57
CA MET A 164 22.49 12.59 -30.66
C MET A 164 23.06 11.29 -30.13
N ALA A 165 23.74 10.48 -30.97
CA ALA A 165 24.37 9.23 -30.51
C ALA A 165 25.54 9.47 -29.56
N ILE A 166 26.26 10.59 -29.69
CA ILE A 166 27.34 10.97 -28.76
C ILE A 166 26.78 11.42 -27.41
N VAL A 167 25.70 12.22 -27.42
CA VAL A 167 25.10 12.78 -26.21
C VAL A 167 24.29 11.75 -25.44
N GLU A 168 23.57 10.88 -26.16
CA GLU A 168 22.73 9.83 -25.58
C GLU A 168 23.05 8.46 -26.19
N PRO A 169 24.25 7.90 -25.92
CA PRO A 169 24.66 6.60 -26.48
C PRO A 169 23.82 5.44 -25.97
N LEU A 170 23.20 5.58 -24.80
CA LEU A 170 22.30 4.60 -24.20
C LEU A 170 20.94 5.25 -23.93
N ARG A 171 19.92 4.82 -24.66
CA ARG A 171 18.54 5.21 -24.40
C ARG A 171 17.92 4.25 -23.41
N VAL A 172 17.63 4.74 -22.19
CA VAL A 172 16.95 3.95 -21.17
C VAL A 172 15.44 4.16 -21.31
N THR A 173 14.72 3.10 -21.66
CA THR A 173 13.25 3.08 -21.63
C THR A 173 12.79 2.30 -20.42
N THR A 174 12.20 2.97 -19.45
CA THR A 174 11.62 2.34 -18.27
C THR A 174 10.12 2.18 -18.48
N VAL A 175 9.64 0.94 -18.46
CA VAL A 175 8.22 0.63 -18.56
C VAL A 175 7.75 0.14 -17.18
N PRO A 176 6.97 0.94 -16.42
CA PRO A 176 6.42 0.49 -15.16
C PRO A 176 5.35 -0.59 -15.43
N LEU A 177 5.58 -1.79 -14.90
CA LEU A 177 4.64 -2.90 -15.00
C LEU A 177 3.62 -2.82 -13.85
N PHE A 178 2.36 -3.17 -14.14
CA PHE A 178 1.26 -3.35 -13.16
C PHE A 178 0.80 -2.09 -12.40
N ASN A 179 1.56 -1.02 -12.41
CA ASN A 179 1.19 0.31 -11.92
C ASN A 179 1.77 1.38 -12.85
N PRO A 180 1.23 1.52 -14.07
CA PRO A 180 1.80 2.37 -15.11
C PRO A 180 1.83 3.85 -14.75
N THR A 181 0.94 4.30 -13.88
CA THR A 181 0.91 5.69 -13.40
C THR A 181 1.86 5.95 -12.24
N GLY A 182 2.43 4.89 -11.61
CA GLY A 182 3.18 5.01 -10.37
C GLY A 182 2.34 5.50 -9.19
N GLY A 183 1.00 5.31 -9.27
CA GLY A 183 0.06 5.82 -8.30
C GLY A 183 0.21 5.18 -6.92
N TYR A 184 0.11 6.02 -5.89
CA TYR A 184 0.26 5.55 -4.50
C TYR A 184 -0.94 4.73 -4.03
N ALA A 185 -2.16 5.08 -4.47
CA ALA A 185 -3.36 4.29 -4.20
C ALA A 185 -3.25 2.90 -4.79
N SER A 186 -2.83 2.79 -6.07
CA SER A 186 -2.62 1.52 -6.75
C SER A 186 -1.59 0.62 -6.04
N PHE A 187 -0.62 1.21 -5.33
CA PHE A 187 0.37 0.47 -4.54
C PHE A 187 -0.19 0.02 -3.18
N VAL A 188 -0.85 0.91 -2.42
CA VAL A 188 -1.20 0.67 -1.01
C VAL A 188 -2.55 -0.01 -0.83
N LEU A 189 -3.59 0.42 -1.59
CA LEU A 189 -4.97 0.02 -1.33
C LEU A 189 -5.23 -1.49 -1.44
N PRO A 190 -4.66 -2.24 -2.41
CA PRO A 190 -4.90 -3.69 -2.49
C PRO A 190 -4.51 -4.43 -1.21
N ALA A 191 -3.42 -4.03 -0.60
CA ALA A 191 -2.96 -4.61 0.65
C ALA A 191 -3.79 -4.17 1.85
N VAL A 192 -4.15 -2.89 1.92
CA VAL A 192 -4.99 -2.35 2.99
C VAL A 192 -6.37 -3.01 2.99
N PHE A 193 -6.94 -3.29 1.84
CA PHE A 193 -8.22 -4.00 1.73
C PHE A 193 -8.15 -5.40 2.37
N VAL A 194 -7.06 -6.13 2.16
CA VAL A 194 -6.84 -7.44 2.80
C VAL A 194 -6.72 -7.29 4.32
N LEU A 195 -6.03 -6.25 4.79
CA LEU A 195 -5.89 -5.98 6.23
C LEU A 195 -7.21 -5.53 6.87
N ILE A 196 -8.04 -4.76 6.17
CA ILE A 196 -9.40 -4.41 6.62
C ILE A 196 -10.23 -5.68 6.82
N LEU A 197 -10.22 -6.61 5.85
CA LEU A 197 -10.90 -7.88 5.98
C LEU A 197 -10.42 -8.66 7.21
N GLN A 198 -9.11 -8.81 7.38
CA GLN A 198 -8.54 -9.53 8.53
C GLN A 198 -8.93 -8.87 9.85
N GLN A 199 -8.71 -7.58 9.98
CA GLN A 199 -8.88 -6.87 11.25
C GLN A 199 -10.34 -6.84 11.69
N THR A 200 -11.27 -6.54 10.77
CA THR A 200 -12.70 -6.46 11.10
C THR A 200 -13.30 -7.84 11.37
N LEU A 201 -12.82 -8.90 10.69
CA LEU A 201 -13.20 -10.27 10.97
C LEU A 201 -12.74 -10.71 12.36
N LEU A 202 -11.47 -10.48 12.70
CA LEU A 202 -10.93 -10.81 14.03
C LEU A 202 -11.67 -10.08 15.14
N MET A 203 -11.93 -8.79 14.99
CA MET A 203 -12.68 -7.99 15.97
C MET A 203 -14.13 -8.46 16.10
N GLY A 204 -14.77 -8.78 14.98
CA GLY A 204 -16.14 -9.33 14.99
C GLY A 204 -16.23 -10.67 15.73
N ILE A 205 -15.29 -11.57 15.47
CA ILE A 205 -15.21 -12.86 16.20
C ILE A 205 -14.92 -12.61 17.69
N GLY A 206 -14.04 -11.67 18.02
CA GLY A 206 -13.79 -11.24 19.37
C GLY A 206 -15.05 -10.80 20.10
N ASN A 207 -15.88 -9.97 19.47
CA ASN A 207 -17.15 -9.53 20.03
C ASN A 207 -18.12 -10.68 20.28
N LEU A 208 -18.16 -11.67 19.39
CA LEU A 208 -19.11 -12.79 19.47
C LEU A 208 -18.66 -13.91 20.41
N LYS A 209 -17.36 -14.17 20.52
CA LYS A 209 -16.85 -15.41 21.11
C LYS A 209 -16.00 -15.20 22.37
N ALA A 210 -15.41 -14.01 22.58
CA ALA A 210 -14.61 -13.76 23.78
C ALA A 210 -15.46 -13.80 25.05
N GLY A 211 -14.95 -14.45 26.09
CA GLY A 211 -15.62 -14.59 27.37
C GLY A 211 -16.86 -15.52 27.38
N ARG A 212 -17.22 -16.10 26.23
CA ARG A 212 -18.39 -17.02 26.15
C ARG A 212 -17.91 -18.47 26.06
N PRO A 213 -18.57 -19.42 26.74
CA PRO A 213 -18.27 -20.83 26.59
C PRO A 213 -18.55 -21.28 25.13
N SER A 214 -17.81 -22.29 24.68
CA SER A 214 -18.09 -22.91 23.37
C SER A 214 -19.38 -23.68 23.42
N ALA A 215 -20.23 -23.49 22.43
CA ALA A 215 -21.49 -24.22 22.34
C ALA A 215 -21.31 -25.72 22.00
N GLY A 216 -20.09 -26.16 21.70
CA GLY A 216 -19.80 -27.56 21.33
C GLY A 216 -20.47 -28.05 20.05
N GLY A 217 -20.28 -29.30 19.69
CA GLY A 217 -20.92 -29.94 18.56
C GLY A 217 -20.61 -29.28 17.21
N LEU A 218 -21.64 -29.09 16.38
CA LEU A 218 -21.53 -28.50 15.04
C LEU A 218 -21.47 -26.96 15.03
N SER A 219 -21.75 -26.29 16.15
CA SER A 219 -21.84 -24.83 16.24
C SER A 219 -20.56 -24.09 15.81
N PRO A 220 -19.33 -24.45 16.28
CA PRO A 220 -18.12 -23.76 15.85
C PRO A 220 -17.86 -23.86 14.34
N PHE A 221 -18.25 -24.97 13.75
CA PHE A 221 -18.09 -25.19 12.30
C PHE A 221 -19.12 -24.37 11.49
N ALA A 222 -20.36 -24.31 11.96
CA ALA A 222 -21.39 -23.45 11.37
C ALA A 222 -21.03 -21.97 11.46
N ASP A 223 -20.52 -21.52 12.61
CA ASP A 223 -19.99 -20.18 12.80
C ASP A 223 -18.87 -19.86 11.78
N ALA A 224 -17.91 -20.77 11.62
CA ALA A 224 -16.79 -20.58 10.69
C ALA A 224 -17.29 -20.43 9.22
N ILE A 225 -18.23 -21.27 8.81
CA ILE A 225 -18.83 -21.19 7.46
C ILE A 225 -19.51 -19.83 7.26
N VAL A 226 -20.31 -19.37 8.23
CA VAL A 226 -21.02 -18.09 8.13
C VAL A 226 -20.04 -16.92 8.06
N TYR A 227 -18.99 -16.94 8.86
CA TYR A 227 -17.98 -15.84 8.85
C TYR A 227 -17.18 -15.84 7.55
N VAL A 228 -16.73 -17.00 7.07
CA VAL A 228 -16.03 -17.10 5.79
C VAL A 228 -16.92 -16.70 4.64
N ALA A 229 -18.19 -17.14 4.61
CA ALA A 229 -19.14 -16.77 3.56
C ALA A 229 -19.41 -15.25 3.56
N LEU A 230 -19.68 -14.64 4.72
CA LEU A 230 -19.89 -13.20 4.83
C LEU A 230 -18.66 -12.41 4.34
N TYR A 231 -17.45 -12.84 4.77
CA TYR A 231 -16.24 -12.15 4.38
C TYR A 231 -15.79 -12.48 2.95
N SER A 232 -16.23 -13.59 2.36
CA SER A 232 -16.09 -13.82 0.92
C SER A 232 -16.93 -12.82 0.09
N LEU A 233 -18.13 -12.46 0.57
CA LEU A 233 -18.89 -11.36 -0.05
C LEU A 233 -18.14 -10.02 0.07
N TRP A 234 -17.60 -9.71 1.25
CA TRP A 234 -16.76 -8.52 1.45
C TRP A 234 -15.49 -8.55 0.59
N ALA A 235 -14.85 -9.71 0.42
CA ALA A 235 -13.70 -9.85 -0.49
C ALA A 235 -14.09 -9.50 -1.94
N GLY A 236 -15.26 -9.90 -2.41
CA GLY A 236 -15.80 -9.48 -3.70
C GLY A 236 -15.98 -7.96 -3.80
N VAL A 237 -16.49 -7.34 -2.73
CA VAL A 237 -16.64 -5.88 -2.70
C VAL A 237 -15.29 -5.18 -2.71
N VAL A 238 -14.37 -5.52 -1.80
CA VAL A 238 -13.13 -4.75 -1.62
C VAL A 238 -12.02 -5.12 -2.60
N LEU A 239 -11.99 -6.34 -3.13
CA LEU A 239 -10.94 -6.79 -4.05
C LEU A 239 -11.38 -6.80 -5.53
N VAL A 240 -12.68 -6.64 -5.82
CA VAL A 240 -13.20 -6.61 -7.20
C VAL A 240 -13.96 -5.32 -7.47
N LEU A 241 -15.04 -5.06 -6.70
CA LEU A 241 -15.92 -3.92 -6.95
C LEU A 241 -15.22 -2.58 -6.70
N LEU A 242 -14.59 -2.39 -5.53
CA LEU A 242 -13.93 -1.10 -5.20
C LEU A 242 -12.74 -0.79 -6.10
N PRO A 243 -11.84 -1.72 -6.47
CA PRO A 243 -10.83 -1.47 -7.48
C PRO A 243 -11.42 -0.98 -8.80
N TRP A 244 -12.55 -1.54 -9.25
CA TRP A 244 -13.25 -1.07 -10.43
C TRP A 244 -13.80 0.36 -10.25
N VAL A 245 -14.43 0.66 -9.11
CA VAL A 245 -14.98 2.00 -8.80
C VAL A 245 -13.87 3.05 -8.72
N TYR A 246 -12.74 2.73 -8.06
CA TYR A 246 -11.60 3.63 -7.90
C TYR A 246 -10.61 3.60 -9.07
N ARG A 247 -10.92 2.86 -10.15
CA ARG A 247 -10.08 2.72 -11.35
C ARG A 247 -8.67 2.22 -11.06
N LEU A 248 -8.52 1.40 -10.01
CA LEU A 248 -7.26 0.74 -9.69
C LEU A 248 -6.95 -0.34 -10.72
N PRO A 249 -5.70 -0.49 -11.18
CA PRO A 249 -5.33 -1.53 -12.13
C PRO A 249 -5.67 -2.92 -11.60
N ARG A 250 -6.46 -3.67 -12.36
CA ARG A 250 -6.83 -5.03 -12.04
C ARG A 250 -6.96 -5.87 -13.31
N ILE A 251 -6.09 -6.87 -13.47
CA ILE A 251 -6.06 -7.79 -14.62
C ILE A 251 -6.28 -9.24 -14.21
N GLY A 252 -6.33 -9.52 -12.89
CA GLY A 252 -6.41 -10.87 -12.36
C GLY A 252 -7.75 -11.56 -12.51
N ASP A 253 -7.72 -12.89 -12.54
CA ASP A 253 -8.90 -13.74 -12.54
C ASP A 253 -9.59 -13.75 -11.16
N VAL A 254 -10.90 -13.59 -11.15
CA VAL A 254 -11.73 -13.58 -9.92
C VAL A 254 -11.74 -14.94 -9.24
N ALA A 255 -11.75 -16.05 -10.00
CA ALA A 255 -11.75 -17.38 -9.42
C ALA A 255 -10.42 -17.67 -8.71
N ILE A 256 -9.28 -17.28 -9.28
CA ILE A 256 -7.97 -17.42 -8.65
C ILE A 256 -7.88 -16.52 -7.41
N MET A 257 -8.43 -15.31 -7.48
CA MET A 257 -8.53 -14.42 -6.31
C MET A 257 -9.26 -15.10 -5.15
N TYR A 258 -10.42 -15.74 -5.42
CA TYR A 258 -11.17 -16.47 -4.39
C TYR A 258 -10.45 -17.74 -3.93
N ALA A 259 -9.70 -18.41 -4.80
CA ALA A 259 -8.88 -19.57 -4.42
C ALA A 259 -7.81 -19.21 -3.36
N VAL A 260 -7.36 -17.96 -3.32
CA VAL A 260 -6.46 -17.44 -2.26
C VAL A 260 -7.24 -16.84 -1.11
N ALA A 261 -8.29 -16.06 -1.39
CA ALA A 261 -9.03 -15.32 -0.36
C ALA A 261 -9.81 -16.24 0.60
N VAL A 262 -10.43 -17.32 0.12
CA VAL A 262 -11.21 -18.22 0.98
C VAL A 262 -10.35 -18.96 2.01
N PRO A 263 -9.20 -19.59 1.65
CA PRO A 263 -8.28 -20.16 2.64
C PRO A 263 -7.72 -19.11 3.62
N PHE A 264 -7.43 -17.90 3.15
CA PHE A 264 -7.02 -16.79 4.00
C PHE A 264 -8.11 -16.45 5.04
N LEU A 265 -9.36 -16.27 4.63
CA LEU A 265 -10.48 -15.97 5.51
C LEU A 265 -10.74 -17.11 6.51
N ALA A 266 -10.54 -18.35 6.10
CA ALA A 266 -10.61 -19.50 6.98
C ALA A 266 -9.50 -19.47 8.04
N ALA A 267 -8.26 -19.17 7.67
CA ALA A 267 -7.14 -19.02 8.59
C ALA A 267 -7.37 -17.88 9.59
N VAL A 268 -7.86 -16.72 9.11
CA VAL A 268 -8.22 -15.58 9.97
C VAL A 268 -9.36 -15.94 10.93
N THR A 269 -10.36 -16.68 10.48
CA THR A 269 -11.47 -17.15 11.34
C THR A 269 -10.95 -18.06 12.44
N ALA A 270 -10.11 -19.03 12.10
CA ALA A 270 -9.50 -19.93 13.08
C ALA A 270 -8.60 -19.17 14.08
N MET A 271 -7.81 -18.19 13.59
CA MET A 271 -7.03 -17.29 14.45
C MET A 271 -7.94 -16.51 15.40
N GLY A 272 -9.07 -15.97 14.90
CA GLY A 272 -10.06 -15.27 15.70
C GLY A 272 -10.63 -16.13 16.83
N PHE A 273 -10.94 -17.39 16.54
CA PHE A 273 -11.37 -18.35 17.59
C PHE A 273 -10.26 -18.60 18.62
N ALA A 274 -9.02 -18.80 18.18
CA ALA A 274 -7.89 -19.01 19.09
C ALA A 274 -7.69 -17.79 20.01
N VAL A 275 -7.66 -16.58 19.46
CA VAL A 275 -7.51 -15.34 20.24
C VAL A 275 -8.66 -15.16 21.24
N ALA A 276 -9.92 -15.38 20.80
CA ALA A 276 -11.08 -15.28 21.67
C ALA A 276 -11.10 -16.33 22.81
N ARG A 277 -10.42 -17.48 22.62
CA ARG A 277 -10.24 -18.49 23.69
C ARG A 277 -9.08 -18.16 24.63
N LEU A 278 -8.00 -17.58 24.12
CA LEU A 278 -6.83 -17.22 24.94
C LEU A 278 -7.12 -16.01 25.83
N ILE A 279 -7.80 -15.00 25.31
CA ILE A 279 -8.12 -13.76 26.02
C ILE A 279 -9.56 -13.86 26.58
N PRO A 280 -9.76 -13.73 27.91
CA PRO A 280 -11.04 -14.04 28.52
C PRO A 280 -12.10 -12.93 28.42
N SER A 281 -11.74 -11.71 28.04
CA SER A 281 -12.67 -10.58 27.96
C SER A 281 -12.77 -10.02 26.56
N LYS A 282 -13.95 -9.49 26.21
CA LYS A 282 -14.17 -8.80 24.91
C LYS A 282 -13.25 -7.58 24.75
N GLU A 283 -13.16 -6.80 25.81
CA GLU A 283 -12.35 -5.59 25.87
C GLU A 283 -10.86 -5.93 25.66
N GLY A 284 -10.40 -7.00 26.29
CA GLY A 284 -9.04 -7.52 26.15
C GLY A 284 -8.73 -7.97 24.73
N VAL A 285 -9.65 -8.67 24.05
CA VAL A 285 -9.49 -9.06 22.65
C VAL A 285 -9.44 -7.84 21.76
N ILE A 286 -10.36 -6.89 21.91
CA ILE A 286 -10.39 -5.68 21.10
C ILE A 286 -9.12 -4.87 21.32
N PHE A 287 -8.71 -4.65 22.57
CA PHE A 287 -7.47 -3.94 22.90
C PHE A 287 -6.26 -4.60 22.24
N PHE A 288 -6.12 -5.92 22.39
CA PHE A 288 -5.04 -6.70 21.78
C PHE A 288 -5.00 -6.52 20.25
N LEU A 289 -6.15 -6.63 19.59
CA LEU A 289 -6.24 -6.50 18.11
C LEU A 289 -5.98 -5.08 17.64
N VAL A 290 -6.40 -4.05 18.38
CA VAL A 290 -6.10 -2.65 18.07
C VAL A 290 -4.60 -2.38 18.19
N VAL A 291 -3.98 -2.81 19.28
CA VAL A 291 -2.53 -2.67 19.48
C VAL A 291 -1.74 -3.43 18.41
N LEU A 292 -2.21 -4.62 18.03
CA LEU A 292 -1.57 -5.44 17.00
C LEU A 292 -1.76 -4.88 15.58
N GLY A 293 -2.74 -4.02 15.34
CA GLY A 293 -3.10 -3.52 14.01
C GLY A 293 -1.94 -2.85 13.28
N MET A 294 -1.20 -1.95 13.94
CA MET A 294 -0.02 -1.31 13.34
C MET A 294 1.14 -2.28 13.09
N PRO A 295 1.57 -3.13 14.05
CA PRO A 295 2.52 -4.20 13.75
C PRO A 295 2.12 -5.08 12.56
N LEU A 296 0.85 -5.46 12.45
CA LEU A 296 0.35 -6.26 11.33
C LEU A 296 0.52 -5.55 9.98
N PHE A 297 0.28 -4.25 9.92
CA PHE A 297 0.52 -3.46 8.71
C PHE A 297 1.99 -3.48 8.31
N PHE A 298 2.91 -3.23 9.24
CA PHE A 298 4.34 -3.26 8.96
C PHE A 298 4.84 -4.65 8.56
N LEU A 299 4.36 -5.70 9.22
CA LEU A 299 4.75 -7.09 8.95
C LEU A 299 4.12 -7.67 7.68
N SER A 300 3.14 -6.99 7.09
CA SER A 300 2.50 -7.43 5.83
C SER A 300 3.40 -7.33 4.59
N GLY A 301 4.56 -6.67 4.71
CA GLY A 301 5.48 -6.46 3.58
C GLY A 301 5.12 -5.28 2.67
N VAL A 302 4.04 -4.54 2.96
CA VAL A 302 3.59 -3.39 2.16
C VAL A 302 4.36 -2.13 2.49
N SER A 303 4.47 -1.83 3.78
CA SER A 303 5.16 -0.63 4.25
C SER A 303 6.68 -0.77 4.18
N TRP A 304 7.21 -1.98 4.35
CA TRP A 304 8.63 -2.29 4.33
C TRP A 304 8.88 -3.63 3.64
N PRO A 305 9.83 -3.74 2.68
CA PRO A 305 10.12 -4.99 2.00
C PRO A 305 10.47 -6.11 2.98
N ALA A 306 9.85 -7.28 2.80
CA ALA A 306 10.05 -8.42 3.69
C ALA A 306 11.52 -8.89 3.72
N GLU A 307 12.26 -8.72 2.61
CA GLU A 307 13.67 -9.06 2.46
C GLU A 307 14.57 -8.19 3.33
N ALA A 308 14.16 -6.96 3.62
CA ALA A 308 14.88 -6.01 4.46
C ALA A 308 14.53 -6.12 5.96
N MET A 309 13.61 -7.02 6.33
CA MET A 309 13.25 -7.26 7.73
C MET A 309 14.26 -8.20 8.42
N PRO A 310 14.56 -7.97 9.73
CA PRO A 310 15.30 -8.93 10.53
C PRO A 310 14.64 -10.31 10.50
N GLN A 311 15.45 -11.38 10.43
CA GLN A 311 14.98 -12.75 10.22
C GLN A 311 13.96 -13.20 11.29
N VAL A 312 14.15 -12.78 12.55
CA VAL A 312 13.22 -13.11 13.65
C VAL A 312 11.83 -12.53 13.39
N LEU A 313 11.74 -11.25 13.01
CA LEU A 313 10.47 -10.59 12.69
C LEU A 313 9.79 -11.24 11.48
N ARG A 314 10.58 -11.55 10.46
CA ARG A 314 10.10 -12.25 9.26
C ARG A 314 9.52 -13.62 9.61
N THR A 315 10.17 -14.39 10.48
CA THR A 315 9.67 -15.71 10.92
C THR A 315 8.36 -15.56 11.70
N VAL A 316 8.28 -14.62 12.64
CA VAL A 316 7.06 -14.34 13.40
C VAL A 316 5.92 -13.89 12.49
N ALA A 317 6.23 -13.08 11.47
CA ALA A 317 5.26 -12.59 10.50
C ALA A 317 4.55 -13.73 9.75
N PHE A 318 5.21 -14.86 9.49
CA PHE A 318 4.57 -16.02 8.84
C PHE A 318 3.42 -16.65 9.65
N ALA A 319 3.36 -16.41 10.95
CA ALA A 319 2.21 -16.83 11.77
C ALA A 319 0.95 -15.99 11.46
N ILE A 320 1.09 -14.86 10.79
CA ILE A 320 -0.01 -13.93 10.51
C ILE A 320 -0.56 -14.21 9.11
N PRO A 321 -1.86 -14.54 8.96
CA PRO A 321 -2.43 -14.89 7.65
C PRO A 321 -2.22 -13.81 6.57
N SER A 322 -2.33 -12.52 6.90
CA SER A 322 -2.13 -11.42 5.93
C SER A 322 -0.73 -11.34 5.37
N THR A 323 0.31 -11.79 6.08
CA THR A 323 1.71 -11.69 5.62
C THR A 323 1.94 -12.43 4.30
N THR A 324 1.32 -13.59 4.11
CA THR A 324 1.44 -14.34 2.85
C THR A 324 0.27 -14.07 1.91
N ALA A 325 -0.92 -13.76 2.44
CA ALA A 325 -2.10 -13.48 1.61
C ALA A 325 -1.99 -12.15 0.86
N VAL A 326 -1.46 -11.09 1.48
CA VAL A 326 -1.33 -9.77 0.84
C VAL A 326 -0.49 -9.84 -0.44
N PRO A 327 0.77 -10.34 -0.42
CA PRO A 327 1.56 -10.44 -1.64
C PRO A 327 0.93 -11.35 -2.70
N ALA A 328 0.26 -12.42 -2.31
CA ALA A 328 -0.40 -13.33 -3.24
C ALA A 328 -1.62 -12.68 -3.92
N LEU A 329 -2.49 -12.01 -3.15
CA LEU A 329 -3.66 -11.31 -3.68
C LEU A 329 -3.28 -10.11 -4.57
N VAL A 330 -2.19 -9.39 -4.22
CA VAL A 330 -1.63 -8.34 -5.06
C VAL A 330 -1.13 -8.93 -6.38
N ARG A 331 -0.34 -10.02 -6.35
CA ARG A 331 0.13 -10.69 -7.58
C ARG A 331 -1.03 -11.19 -8.44
N VAL A 332 -2.06 -11.79 -7.85
CA VAL A 332 -3.24 -12.23 -8.60
C VAL A 332 -3.96 -11.04 -9.19
N ASN A 333 -4.36 -10.05 -8.38
CA ASN A 333 -5.22 -8.97 -8.84
C ASN A 333 -4.53 -8.00 -9.79
N GLN A 334 -3.29 -7.58 -9.48
CA GLN A 334 -2.59 -6.56 -10.27
C GLN A 334 -1.69 -7.13 -11.35
N MET A 335 -1.08 -8.31 -11.11
CA MET A 335 -0.11 -8.90 -12.04
C MET A 335 -0.69 -10.06 -12.86
N GLY A 336 -1.94 -10.46 -12.61
CA GLY A 336 -2.58 -11.57 -13.32
C GLY A 336 -1.91 -12.93 -13.06
N ALA A 337 -1.37 -13.12 -11.86
CA ALA A 337 -0.69 -14.35 -11.49
C ALA A 337 -1.64 -15.56 -11.58
N ASP A 338 -1.14 -16.66 -12.12
CA ASP A 338 -1.86 -17.92 -12.24
C ASP A 338 -1.95 -18.70 -10.91
N LEU A 339 -2.78 -19.75 -10.88
CA LEU A 339 -2.98 -20.54 -9.68
C LEU A 339 -1.70 -21.22 -9.18
N ARG A 340 -0.81 -21.67 -10.09
CA ARG A 340 0.44 -22.33 -9.73
C ARG A 340 1.39 -21.42 -8.98
N SER A 341 1.42 -20.14 -9.35
CA SER A 341 2.29 -19.15 -8.71
C SER A 341 1.87 -18.78 -7.29
N VAL A 342 0.65 -19.10 -6.87
CA VAL A 342 0.08 -18.80 -5.53
C VAL A 342 -0.27 -20.05 -4.72
N GLU A 343 -0.07 -21.26 -5.27
CA GLU A 343 -0.40 -22.52 -4.58
C GLU A 343 0.27 -22.67 -3.22
N THR A 344 1.56 -22.29 -3.12
CA THR A 344 2.28 -22.31 -1.85
C THR A 344 1.60 -21.46 -0.79
N THR A 345 1.07 -20.27 -1.17
CA THR A 345 0.31 -19.43 -0.25
C THR A 345 -0.97 -20.12 0.21
N ILE A 346 -1.69 -20.78 -0.70
CA ILE A 346 -2.91 -21.52 -0.37
C ILE A 346 -2.60 -22.61 0.68
N PHE A 347 -1.53 -23.38 0.47
CA PHE A 347 -1.10 -24.40 1.45
C PHE A 347 -0.72 -23.81 2.79
N ILE A 348 0.00 -22.67 2.82
CA ILE A 348 0.34 -21.98 4.06
C ILE A 348 -0.94 -21.54 4.79
N GLN A 349 -1.91 -20.97 4.10
CA GLN A 349 -3.18 -20.54 4.70
C GLN A 349 -3.95 -21.73 5.29
N LEU A 350 -4.01 -22.85 4.60
CA LEU A 350 -4.64 -24.07 5.11
C LEU A 350 -3.91 -24.63 6.34
N ALA A 351 -2.58 -24.60 6.33
CA ALA A 351 -1.77 -24.99 7.48
C ALA A 351 -1.99 -24.07 8.68
N LEU A 352 -2.07 -22.76 8.48
CA LEU A 352 -2.40 -21.79 9.53
C LEU A 352 -3.80 -22.01 10.06
N CYS A 353 -4.79 -22.26 9.19
CA CYS A 353 -6.15 -22.58 9.58
C CYS A 353 -6.18 -23.80 10.51
N LEU A 354 -5.47 -24.88 10.16
CA LEU A 354 -5.36 -26.07 10.99
C LEU A 354 -4.65 -25.78 12.33
N ALA A 355 -3.53 -25.07 12.30
CA ALA A 355 -2.75 -24.75 13.49
C ALA A 355 -3.56 -23.90 14.49
N TYR A 356 -4.24 -22.85 14.02
CA TYR A 356 -5.09 -22.01 14.86
C TYR A 356 -6.35 -22.74 15.36
N SER A 357 -6.91 -23.64 14.56
CA SER A 357 -8.03 -24.49 14.99
C SER A 357 -7.61 -25.43 16.12
N MET A 358 -6.43 -26.06 16.00
CA MET A 358 -5.87 -26.88 17.07
C MET A 358 -5.57 -26.07 18.34
N LEU A 359 -5.02 -24.86 18.18
CA LEU A 359 -4.77 -23.95 19.30
C LEU A 359 -6.05 -23.54 20.02
N ALA A 360 -7.12 -23.23 19.27
CA ALA A 360 -8.43 -22.90 19.84
C ALA A 360 -9.01 -24.06 20.67
N VAL A 361 -8.92 -25.29 20.15
CA VAL A 361 -9.38 -26.50 20.87
C VAL A 361 -8.52 -26.77 22.11
N ALA A 362 -7.20 -26.64 22.00
CA ALA A 362 -6.28 -26.83 23.12
C ALA A 362 -6.55 -25.81 24.25
N ALA A 363 -6.71 -24.52 23.90
CA ALA A 363 -7.03 -23.46 24.86
C ALA A 363 -8.37 -23.72 25.58
N GLU A 364 -9.38 -24.23 24.85
CA GLU A 364 -10.67 -24.58 25.44
C GLU A 364 -10.56 -25.78 26.43
N ARG A 365 -9.79 -26.80 26.04
CA ARG A 365 -9.57 -27.98 26.93
C ARG A 365 -8.82 -27.59 28.20
N TRP A 366 -7.85 -26.70 28.10
CA TRP A 366 -7.09 -26.22 29.27
C TRP A 366 -7.98 -25.49 30.26
N LYS A 367 -8.89 -24.63 29.80
CA LYS A 367 -9.84 -23.91 30.67
C LYS A 367 -10.88 -24.83 31.37
N LYS A 368 -11.16 -26.00 30.79
CA LYS A 368 -12.10 -26.98 31.34
C LYS A 368 -11.46 -27.93 32.38
N LYS A 369 -10.11 -27.93 32.53
CA LYS A 369 -9.46 -28.72 33.60
C LYS A 369 -9.81 -28.07 34.92
N PRO A 370 -10.42 -28.85 35.89
CA PRO A 370 -10.63 -28.36 37.26
C PRO A 370 -9.26 -27.99 37.84
N SER A 371 -9.16 -26.84 38.50
CA SER A 371 -8.05 -26.54 39.39
C SER A 371 -8.03 -27.60 40.48
N ALA A 372 -7.03 -28.49 40.42
CA ALA A 372 -6.78 -29.50 41.45
C ALA A 372 -6.39 -28.84 42.76
#